data_cdcbbc6359dcbdbbd12588f9179d0ae4
#
_entry.id   cdcbbc6359dcbdbbd12588f9179d0ae4
#
_cell.length_a   1.000
_cell.length_b   1.000
_cell.length_c   1.000
_cell.angle_alpha   90.00
_cell.angle_beta   90.00
_cell.angle_gamma   90.00
#
_symmetry.space_group_name_H-M   'P 1'
#
loop_
_entity.id
_entity.type
_entity.pdbx_description
1 polymer ?
#
loop_
_entity_poly.entity_id
_entity_poly.type
_entity_poly.pdbx_seq_one_letter_code
_entity_poly.pdbx_strand_id
1 'polypeptide(L)'
;MTRAFLLNSACVVTLLGAAACGRDETAKQLEETLSSANAASAVGARLELVRRVYLDRDYRPFWIDGSKLEARARDLIEMLCHAEREGLRAADYDLAGLQAELARLRENKKSNPAALAALDLRLTRAFLDYGGDLLAGRLDPRAVDNGWYIQARRATIDSTLRSALSKDNFDDMVSPLRPRQKEYKELLQMLADYRELEAKGGWRTIKEVSRLQWGDEGPWVGVLRDRLKATGDLEKAAGKPIYDDKVAKAVARFQERHGIAANGSVGPTTLAALNVPVETRIRIIELNLERYRWLPSDFGKRYILVNIPDYRLYAYDGGKERLTMRVMVGDEYSHATPVFADSMTHVVFRPQWDVPRRVLVEEVIPNVRKNIHYLAQHSYEVVDIARNEVIADPSAINWSKLDMTKIPFRVRQKPGTSNELGTVKFMFPNQFSIYLHDTPADSLFEKQNRTMSHGCVRVEDPVKLAGYVLDEQEGWGDDEILEAIAADPTKDIAPTSVYLKHPVPVYLLYLTAFVRDGVLHFRDDPYSKDRRAMAGMGRPAPGDRSECEQLKKLAKGT
;
A
#
# COMPACT_ATOMS: atom_id res chain seq x y z
N MET A 1 11.94 -4.02 96.60
CA MET A 1 10.77 -3.20 96.21
C MET A 1 10.68 -3.19 94.70
N THR A 2 9.76 -3.94 94.13
CA THR A 2 9.07 -3.52 92.91
C THR A 2 8.21 -4.65 92.38
N ARG A 3 6.97 -4.37 92.18
CA ARG A 3 5.88 -5.27 91.85
C ARG A 3 5.95 -5.73 90.37
N ALA A 4 5.72 -7.04 90.21
CA ALA A 4 5.41 -7.65 88.93
C ALA A 4 3.99 -7.29 88.43
N PHE A 5 3.82 -6.91 87.21
CA PHE A 5 2.52 -6.88 86.48
C PHE A 5 2.48 -7.96 85.46
N LEU A 6 1.62 -8.90 85.67
CA LEU A 6 1.20 -9.90 84.68
C LEU A 6 0.19 -9.25 83.73
N LEU A 7 0.49 -9.26 82.42
CA LEU A 7 -0.45 -8.92 81.37
C LEU A 7 -0.75 -10.17 80.58
N ASN A 8 -1.99 -10.60 80.66
CA ASN A 8 -2.62 -11.63 79.84
C ASN A 8 -2.63 -11.15 78.39
N SER A 9 -1.90 -11.86 77.48
CA SER A 9 -2.09 -11.73 76.04
C SER A 9 -3.16 -12.71 75.58
N ALA A 10 -4.34 -12.20 75.36
CA ALA A 10 -5.36 -12.92 74.61
C ALA A 10 -4.93 -12.98 73.10
N CYS A 11 -4.61 -14.17 72.62
CA CYS A 11 -4.46 -14.46 71.18
C CYS A 11 -5.80 -14.28 70.50
N VAL A 12 -5.97 -13.15 69.84
CA VAL A 12 -7.04 -13.02 68.81
C VAL A 12 -6.55 -13.72 67.56
N VAL A 13 -7.02 -14.93 67.37
CA VAL A 13 -6.93 -15.63 66.03
C VAL A 13 -7.90 -14.96 65.10
N THR A 14 -7.41 -14.01 64.31
CA THR A 14 -8.10 -13.49 63.13
C THR A 14 -8.11 -14.60 62.09
N LEU A 15 -9.24 -15.28 61.98
CA LEU A 15 -9.59 -16.09 60.81
C LEU A 15 -9.65 -15.16 59.58
N LEU A 16 -8.53 -14.99 58.88
CA LEU A 16 -8.54 -14.56 57.51
C LEU A 16 -9.21 -15.69 56.73
N GLY A 17 -10.52 -15.55 56.53
CA GLY A 17 -11.25 -16.30 55.52
C GLY A 17 -10.65 -15.97 54.18
N ALA A 18 -9.73 -16.81 53.69
CA ALA A 18 -9.41 -16.87 52.29
C ALA A 18 -10.71 -17.22 51.57
N ALA A 19 -11.38 -16.23 51.04
CA ALA A 19 -12.34 -16.45 49.98
C ALA A 19 -11.56 -17.12 48.84
N ALA A 20 -11.57 -18.45 48.80
CA ALA A 20 -11.24 -19.22 47.64
C ALA A 20 -12.30 -18.82 46.58
N CYS A 21 -11.99 -17.77 45.80
CA CYS A 21 -12.72 -17.45 44.59
C CYS A 21 -12.53 -18.68 43.72
N GLY A 22 -13.52 -19.59 43.68
CA GLY A 22 -13.49 -20.75 42.79
C GLY A 22 -13.25 -20.24 41.38
N ARG A 23 -12.25 -20.81 40.71
CA ARG A 23 -12.02 -20.51 39.29
C ARG A 23 -13.35 -20.66 38.56
N ASP A 24 -13.71 -19.67 37.73
CA ASP A 24 -14.91 -19.73 36.87
C ASP A 24 -14.87 -21.05 36.06
N GLU A 25 -15.95 -21.80 36.05
CA GLU A 25 -16.05 -23.07 35.34
C GLU A 25 -15.78 -22.90 33.84
N THR A 26 -16.10 -21.73 33.25
CA THR A 26 -15.78 -21.39 31.87
C THR A 26 -14.27 -21.26 31.67
N ALA A 27 -13.54 -20.67 32.60
CA ALA A 27 -12.08 -20.56 32.55
C ALA A 27 -11.41 -21.95 32.62
N LYS A 28 -11.93 -22.90 33.42
CA LYS A 28 -11.44 -24.27 33.43
C LYS A 28 -11.65 -24.97 32.09
N GLN A 29 -12.82 -24.81 31.49
CA GLN A 29 -13.12 -25.39 30.16
C GLN A 29 -12.25 -24.78 29.05
N LEU A 30 -11.91 -23.50 29.12
CA LEU A 30 -10.96 -22.84 28.21
C LEU A 30 -9.56 -23.45 28.36
N GLU A 31 -9.06 -23.62 29.58
CA GLU A 31 -7.76 -24.23 29.87
C GLU A 31 -7.70 -25.69 29.37
N GLU A 32 -8.72 -26.50 29.67
CA GLU A 32 -8.82 -27.90 29.22
C GLU A 32 -8.83 -27.98 27.70
N THR A 33 -9.66 -27.14 27.03
CA THR A 33 -9.78 -27.13 25.56
C THR A 33 -8.45 -26.75 24.90
N LEU A 34 -7.78 -25.69 25.39
CA LEU A 34 -6.53 -25.21 24.82
C LEU A 34 -5.34 -26.12 25.12
N SER A 35 -5.38 -26.90 26.18
CA SER A 35 -4.38 -27.90 26.53
C SER A 35 -4.56 -29.22 25.81
N SER A 36 -5.72 -29.46 25.22
CA SER A 36 -6.05 -30.71 24.55
C SER A 36 -5.29 -30.90 23.23
N ALA A 37 -5.13 -32.17 22.77
CA ALA A 37 -4.57 -32.52 21.47
C ALA A 37 -5.39 -31.93 20.30
N ASN A 38 -6.67 -31.65 20.51
CA ASN A 38 -7.60 -31.14 19.50
C ASN A 38 -7.71 -29.60 19.49
N ALA A 39 -6.92 -28.89 20.27
CA ALA A 39 -6.96 -27.43 20.37
C ALA A 39 -6.85 -26.73 19.00
N ALA A 40 -6.05 -27.30 18.08
CA ALA A 40 -5.89 -26.75 16.72
C ALA A 40 -7.20 -26.75 15.92
N SER A 41 -8.12 -27.71 16.16
CA SER A 41 -9.42 -27.74 15.48
C SER A 41 -10.35 -26.61 15.94
N ALA A 42 -10.18 -26.14 17.18
CA ALA A 42 -10.99 -25.05 17.75
C ALA A 42 -10.53 -23.66 17.27
N VAL A 43 -9.22 -23.44 17.13
CA VAL A 43 -8.65 -22.09 16.92
C VAL A 43 -7.77 -21.94 15.66
N GLY A 44 -7.57 -23.02 14.89
CA GLY A 44 -6.87 -22.98 13.60
C GLY A 44 -5.39 -22.64 13.71
N ALA A 45 -4.87 -21.97 12.67
CA ALA A 45 -3.44 -21.69 12.54
C ALA A 45 -2.86 -20.73 13.60
N ARG A 46 -3.70 -20.02 14.36
CA ARG A 46 -3.26 -19.07 15.41
C ARG A 46 -3.23 -19.69 16.81
N LEU A 47 -3.19 -21.03 16.90
CA LEU A 47 -3.27 -21.73 18.18
C LEU A 47 -2.29 -21.20 19.24
N GLU A 48 -1.02 -20.99 18.87
CA GLU A 48 -0.01 -20.52 19.82
C GLU A 48 -0.28 -19.09 20.30
N LEU A 49 -0.78 -18.22 19.44
CA LEU A 49 -1.19 -16.88 19.82
C LEU A 49 -2.40 -16.93 20.77
N VAL A 50 -3.41 -17.75 20.44
CA VAL A 50 -4.60 -17.94 21.27
C VAL A 50 -4.23 -18.49 22.65
N ARG A 51 -3.41 -19.54 22.70
CA ARG A 51 -2.92 -20.08 23.98
C ARG A 51 -2.26 -19.01 24.85
N ARG A 52 -1.39 -18.19 24.25
CA ARG A 52 -0.67 -17.13 24.96
C ARG A 52 -1.60 -16.05 25.50
N VAL A 53 -2.56 -15.58 24.69
CA VAL A 53 -3.47 -14.51 25.13
C VAL A 53 -4.41 -14.97 26.27
N TYR A 54 -4.82 -16.24 26.28
CA TYR A 54 -5.61 -16.79 27.40
C TYR A 54 -4.73 -17.06 28.64
N LEU A 55 -3.53 -17.58 28.46
CA LEU A 55 -2.58 -17.79 29.56
C LEU A 55 -2.26 -16.47 30.30
N ASP A 56 -2.07 -15.39 29.55
CA ASP A 56 -1.82 -14.03 30.10
C ASP A 56 -2.97 -13.53 31.01
N ARG A 57 -4.15 -14.19 30.99
CA ARG A 57 -5.35 -13.86 31.76
C ARG A 57 -5.82 -14.97 32.72
N ASP A 58 -5.01 -15.96 33.00
CA ASP A 58 -5.43 -17.14 33.75
C ASP A 58 -6.66 -17.83 33.16
N TYR A 59 -6.76 -17.87 31.82
CA TYR A 59 -7.86 -18.42 31.01
C TYR A 59 -9.23 -17.76 31.24
N ARG A 60 -9.30 -16.53 31.80
CA ARG A 60 -10.55 -15.80 31.90
C ARG A 60 -11.09 -15.46 30.50
N PRO A 61 -12.43 -15.60 30.28
CA PRO A 61 -13.05 -15.24 29.01
C PRO A 61 -12.77 -13.80 28.58
N PHE A 62 -12.68 -13.55 27.28
CA PHE A 62 -12.54 -12.19 26.70
C PHE A 62 -13.89 -11.53 26.43
N TRP A 63 -14.90 -12.30 26.07
CA TRP A 63 -16.14 -11.82 25.45
C TRP A 63 -17.37 -12.08 26.29
N ILE A 64 -17.21 -12.79 27.40
CA ILE A 64 -18.29 -13.30 28.23
C ILE A 64 -18.04 -12.91 29.70
N ASP A 65 -19.09 -12.37 30.34
CA ASP A 65 -19.15 -12.14 31.79
C ASP A 65 -20.26 -13.01 32.38
N GLY A 66 -19.87 -13.97 33.23
CA GLY A 66 -20.77 -14.99 33.73
C GLY A 66 -21.43 -15.82 32.63
N SER A 67 -22.70 -15.59 32.36
CA SER A 67 -23.46 -16.27 31.27
C SER A 67 -23.85 -15.32 30.13
N LYS A 68 -23.38 -14.07 30.12
CA LYS A 68 -23.79 -13.02 29.18
C LYS A 68 -22.65 -12.56 28.28
N LEU A 69 -22.99 -12.24 27.04
CA LEU A 69 -22.08 -11.57 26.14
C LEU A 69 -21.78 -10.15 26.61
N GLU A 70 -20.52 -9.78 26.69
CA GLU A 70 -20.09 -8.40 26.89
C GLU A 70 -20.48 -7.50 25.69
N ALA A 71 -20.52 -6.19 25.91
CA ALA A 71 -20.81 -5.22 24.86
C ALA A 71 -19.84 -5.36 23.68
N ARG A 72 -18.53 -5.48 23.96
CA ARG A 72 -17.47 -5.62 22.92
C ARG A 72 -17.61 -6.91 22.08
N ALA A 73 -18.24 -7.97 22.59
CA ALA A 73 -18.55 -9.16 21.79
C ALA A 73 -19.64 -8.86 20.74
N ARG A 74 -20.64 -8.07 21.10
CA ARG A 74 -21.69 -7.62 20.19
C ARG A 74 -21.14 -6.66 19.13
N ASP A 75 -20.25 -5.76 19.54
CA ASP A 75 -19.55 -4.84 18.63
C ASP A 75 -18.67 -5.58 17.64
N LEU A 76 -17.96 -6.64 18.08
CA LEU A 76 -17.20 -7.52 17.20
C LEU A 76 -18.13 -8.21 16.18
N ILE A 77 -19.22 -8.81 16.61
CA ILE A 77 -20.19 -9.46 15.71
C ILE A 77 -20.74 -8.46 14.68
N GLU A 78 -21.10 -7.25 15.10
CA GLU A 78 -21.56 -6.19 14.21
C GLU A 78 -20.49 -5.83 13.18
N MET A 79 -19.23 -5.71 13.60
CA MET A 79 -18.10 -5.40 12.72
C MET A 79 -17.84 -6.52 11.72
N LEU A 80 -17.85 -7.79 12.16
CA LEU A 80 -17.66 -8.95 11.27
C LEU A 80 -18.76 -9.04 10.22
N CYS A 81 -20.01 -8.78 10.62
CA CYS A 81 -21.17 -8.72 9.72
C CYS A 81 -21.04 -7.61 8.65
N HIS A 82 -20.27 -6.58 8.92
CA HIS A 82 -20.03 -5.46 8.02
C HIS A 82 -18.57 -5.35 7.59
N ALA A 83 -17.86 -6.48 7.51
CA ALA A 83 -16.46 -6.54 7.10
C ALA A 83 -16.21 -5.90 5.71
N GLU A 84 -17.25 -5.90 4.87
CA GLU A 84 -17.18 -5.24 3.56
C GLU A 84 -16.95 -3.72 3.66
N ARG A 85 -17.30 -3.06 4.76
CA ARG A 85 -17.00 -1.63 4.97
C ARG A 85 -15.51 -1.36 4.96
N GLU A 86 -14.70 -2.37 5.32
CA GLU A 86 -13.24 -2.33 5.25
C GLU A 86 -12.69 -2.96 3.94
N GLY A 87 -13.55 -3.33 2.98
CA GLY A 87 -13.13 -4.06 1.79
C GLY A 87 -12.72 -5.52 2.08
N LEU A 88 -13.20 -6.07 3.21
CA LEU A 88 -13.01 -7.47 3.62
C LEU A 88 -14.29 -8.27 3.35
N ARG A 89 -14.28 -9.59 3.59
CA ARG A 89 -15.44 -10.44 3.33
C ARG A 89 -15.93 -11.07 4.64
N ALA A 90 -17.19 -10.83 4.99
CA ALA A 90 -17.81 -11.38 6.19
C ALA A 90 -17.72 -12.92 6.25
N ALA A 91 -17.85 -13.59 5.11
CA ALA A 91 -17.77 -15.06 5.00
C ALA A 91 -16.42 -15.67 5.43
N ASP A 92 -15.36 -14.85 5.54
CA ASP A 92 -14.03 -15.34 5.95
C ASP A 92 -13.93 -15.50 7.50
N TYR A 93 -14.92 -15.07 8.28
CA TYR A 93 -14.83 -14.93 9.75
C TYR A 93 -15.78 -15.85 10.53
N ASP A 94 -16.09 -17.02 10.02
CA ASP A 94 -16.86 -18.10 10.70
C ASP A 94 -18.20 -17.65 11.30
N LEU A 95 -18.95 -16.79 10.60
CA LEU A 95 -20.26 -16.29 11.08
C LEU A 95 -21.25 -17.42 11.36
N ALA A 96 -21.27 -18.45 10.50
CA ALA A 96 -22.15 -19.63 10.68
C ALA A 96 -21.80 -20.40 11.96
N GLY A 97 -20.53 -20.56 12.29
CA GLY A 97 -20.08 -21.17 13.54
C GLY A 97 -20.48 -20.35 14.76
N LEU A 98 -20.33 -19.03 14.71
CA LEU A 98 -20.80 -18.12 15.77
C LEU A 98 -22.31 -18.21 15.96
N GLN A 99 -23.07 -18.25 14.87
CA GLN A 99 -24.53 -18.39 14.91
C GLN A 99 -24.96 -19.71 15.57
N ALA A 100 -24.29 -20.82 15.23
CA ALA A 100 -24.58 -22.14 15.81
C ALA A 100 -24.34 -22.18 17.32
N GLU A 101 -23.23 -21.60 17.80
CA GLU A 101 -22.94 -21.56 19.25
C GLU A 101 -23.92 -20.66 20.01
N LEU A 102 -24.27 -19.50 19.48
CA LEU A 102 -25.30 -18.63 20.09
C LEU A 102 -26.68 -19.28 20.14
N ALA A 103 -27.07 -20.03 19.11
CA ALA A 103 -28.33 -20.78 19.10
C ALA A 103 -28.32 -21.86 20.19
N ARG A 104 -27.25 -22.65 20.32
CA ARG A 104 -27.09 -23.66 21.37
C ARG A 104 -27.21 -23.10 22.78
N LEU A 105 -26.60 -21.91 23.02
CA LEU A 105 -26.68 -21.25 24.34
C LEU A 105 -28.12 -20.82 24.68
N ARG A 106 -28.93 -20.44 23.69
CA ARG A 106 -30.35 -20.08 23.89
C ARG A 106 -31.25 -21.26 24.15
N GLU A 107 -31.00 -22.39 23.49
CA GLU A 107 -31.79 -23.62 23.69
C GLU A 107 -31.55 -24.23 25.07
N ASN A 108 -30.33 -24.12 25.58
CA ASN A 108 -29.95 -24.62 26.91
C ASN A 108 -30.22 -23.57 27.98
N LYS A 109 -31.39 -23.65 28.64
CA LYS A 109 -31.82 -22.75 29.74
C LYS A 109 -30.87 -22.76 30.97
N LYS A 110 -29.95 -23.72 31.07
CA LYS A 110 -28.89 -23.77 32.12
C LYS A 110 -27.57 -23.31 31.52
N SER A 111 -26.82 -22.49 32.27
CA SER A 111 -25.45 -22.10 31.94
C SER A 111 -24.65 -23.36 31.63
N ASN A 112 -24.06 -23.41 30.40
CA ASN A 112 -23.19 -24.51 29.97
C ASN A 112 -21.77 -23.96 29.80
N PRO A 113 -20.85 -24.13 30.77
CA PRO A 113 -19.49 -23.61 30.70
C PRO A 113 -18.73 -24.03 29.43
N ALA A 114 -18.95 -25.26 28.94
CA ALA A 114 -18.28 -25.74 27.73
C ALA A 114 -18.76 -25.00 26.47
N ALA A 115 -20.08 -24.71 26.38
CA ALA A 115 -20.61 -23.92 25.25
C ALA A 115 -20.18 -22.45 25.33
N LEU A 116 -20.08 -21.88 26.52
CA LEU A 116 -19.54 -20.52 26.73
C LEU A 116 -18.05 -20.45 26.34
N ALA A 117 -17.26 -21.43 26.75
CA ALA A 117 -15.85 -21.52 26.36
C ALA A 117 -15.68 -21.66 24.84
N ALA A 118 -16.49 -22.49 24.19
CA ALA A 118 -16.48 -22.66 22.73
C ALA A 118 -16.81 -21.35 22.01
N LEU A 119 -17.81 -20.59 22.45
CA LEU A 119 -18.17 -19.29 21.88
C LEU A 119 -17.06 -18.26 22.08
N ASP A 120 -16.47 -18.19 23.29
CA ASP A 120 -15.39 -17.24 23.59
C ASP A 120 -14.15 -17.50 22.72
N LEU A 121 -13.79 -18.77 22.49
CA LEU A 121 -12.71 -19.16 21.60
C LEU A 121 -13.00 -18.80 20.14
N ARG A 122 -14.25 -19.00 19.65
CA ARG A 122 -14.63 -18.62 18.28
C ARG A 122 -14.59 -17.10 18.08
N LEU A 123 -15.09 -16.33 19.04
CA LEU A 123 -15.01 -14.85 18.99
C LEU A 123 -13.56 -14.38 19.01
N THR A 124 -12.72 -14.98 19.87
CA THR A 124 -11.29 -14.66 19.89
C THR A 124 -10.61 -14.98 18.56
N ARG A 125 -10.89 -16.15 17.99
CA ARG A 125 -10.39 -16.53 16.67
C ARG A 125 -10.84 -15.54 15.59
N ALA A 126 -12.12 -15.24 15.53
CA ALA A 126 -12.69 -14.31 14.55
C ALA A 126 -12.07 -12.90 14.68
N PHE A 127 -11.86 -12.42 15.92
CA PHE A 127 -11.15 -11.16 16.17
C PHE A 127 -9.70 -11.20 15.67
N LEU A 128 -8.97 -12.28 15.94
CA LEU A 128 -7.57 -12.41 15.53
C LEU A 128 -7.42 -12.54 14.01
N ASP A 129 -8.34 -13.24 13.36
CA ASP A 129 -8.35 -13.38 11.90
C ASP A 129 -8.70 -12.04 11.23
N TYR A 130 -9.79 -11.40 11.64
CA TYR A 130 -10.20 -10.09 11.13
C TYR A 130 -9.17 -8.99 11.44
N GLY A 131 -8.69 -8.95 12.68
CA GLY A 131 -7.68 -7.97 13.11
C GLY A 131 -6.34 -8.15 12.38
N GLY A 132 -5.96 -9.40 12.10
CA GLY A 132 -4.80 -9.73 11.29
C GLY A 132 -4.93 -9.20 9.85
N ASP A 133 -6.13 -9.37 9.27
CA ASP A 133 -6.44 -8.87 7.92
C ASP A 133 -6.46 -7.35 7.86
N LEU A 134 -6.99 -6.67 8.89
CA LEU A 134 -6.90 -5.21 9.00
C LEU A 134 -5.46 -4.72 9.13
N LEU A 135 -4.66 -5.43 9.93
CA LEU A 135 -3.30 -5.01 10.26
C LEU A 135 -2.31 -5.20 9.10
N ALA A 136 -2.38 -6.35 8.41
CA ALA A 136 -1.36 -6.76 7.44
C ALA A 136 -1.91 -7.22 6.08
N GLY A 137 -3.22 -7.12 5.88
CA GLY A 137 -3.91 -7.61 4.69
C GLY A 137 -4.15 -9.12 4.70
N ARG A 138 -5.12 -9.55 3.90
CA ARG A 138 -5.51 -10.95 3.70
C ARG A 138 -4.50 -11.72 2.86
N LEU A 139 -3.91 -11.04 1.88
CA LEU A 139 -3.01 -11.64 0.91
C LEU A 139 -1.54 -11.54 1.37
N ASP A 140 -0.74 -12.51 0.96
CA ASP A 140 0.70 -12.31 0.98
C ASP A 140 1.10 -11.43 -0.20
N PRO A 141 1.64 -10.21 0.01
CA PRO A 141 2.03 -9.33 -1.07
C PRO A 141 2.96 -10.01 -2.08
N ARG A 142 3.93 -10.79 -1.63
CA ARG A 142 4.90 -11.47 -2.50
C ARG A 142 4.30 -12.64 -3.29
N ALA A 143 3.27 -13.28 -2.77
CA ALA A 143 2.58 -14.35 -3.48
C ALA A 143 1.78 -13.83 -4.68
N VAL A 144 1.25 -12.60 -4.58
CA VAL A 144 0.44 -11.97 -5.63
C VAL A 144 1.23 -10.98 -6.49
N ASP A 145 2.33 -10.43 -5.99
CA ASP A 145 3.24 -9.51 -6.66
C ASP A 145 4.69 -9.82 -6.27
N ASN A 146 5.42 -10.54 -7.12
CA ASN A 146 6.83 -10.89 -6.89
C ASN A 146 7.78 -9.67 -6.86
N GLY A 147 7.32 -8.51 -7.33
CA GLY A 147 8.03 -7.23 -7.25
C GLY A 147 7.70 -6.41 -6.01
N TRP A 148 6.97 -6.96 -5.03
CA TRP A 148 6.64 -6.28 -3.77
C TRP A 148 7.62 -6.64 -2.66
N TYR A 149 8.34 -5.68 -2.11
CA TYR A 149 9.38 -5.89 -1.09
C TYR A 149 9.11 -5.16 0.24
N ILE A 150 8.01 -4.43 0.37
CA ILE A 150 7.59 -3.79 1.62
C ILE A 150 6.86 -4.82 2.49
N GLN A 151 7.28 -4.99 3.76
CA GLN A 151 6.68 -5.95 4.70
C GLN A 151 6.50 -5.38 6.13
N ALA A 152 6.43 -4.08 6.25
CA ALA A 152 6.61 -3.37 7.51
C ALA A 152 5.65 -3.78 8.66
N ARG A 153 4.42 -4.23 8.36
CA ARG A 153 3.42 -4.52 9.40
C ARG A 153 3.33 -5.99 9.81
N ARG A 154 3.83 -6.91 9.00
CA ARG A 154 3.75 -8.36 9.28
C ARG A 154 4.62 -8.81 10.45
N ALA A 155 5.74 -8.17 10.68
CA ALA A 155 6.67 -8.54 11.76
C ALA A 155 6.10 -8.32 13.17
N THR A 156 5.05 -7.52 13.34
CA THR A 156 4.47 -7.15 14.63
C THR A 156 3.03 -7.63 14.83
N ILE A 157 2.51 -8.51 13.94
CA ILE A 157 1.11 -8.94 13.98
C ILE A 157 0.74 -9.49 15.36
N ASP A 158 1.44 -10.49 15.84
CA ASP A 158 1.09 -11.17 17.11
C ASP A 158 1.15 -10.24 18.32
N SER A 159 2.19 -9.40 18.41
CA SER A 159 2.32 -8.45 19.51
C SER A 159 1.24 -7.37 19.47
N THR A 160 0.89 -6.89 18.28
CA THR A 160 -0.14 -5.87 18.10
C THR A 160 -1.53 -6.43 18.41
N LEU A 161 -1.85 -7.65 17.94
CA LEU A 161 -3.12 -8.31 18.25
C LEU A 161 -3.27 -8.63 19.74
N ARG A 162 -2.21 -9.08 20.42
CA ARG A 162 -2.20 -9.27 21.88
C ARG A 162 -2.47 -7.97 22.61
N SER A 163 -1.77 -6.91 22.24
CA SER A 163 -1.98 -5.58 22.84
C SER A 163 -3.41 -5.06 22.58
N ALA A 164 -3.97 -5.32 21.41
CA ALA A 164 -5.35 -4.97 21.10
C ALA A 164 -6.34 -5.71 22.00
N LEU A 165 -6.23 -7.04 22.11
CA LEU A 165 -7.10 -7.86 22.95
C LEU A 165 -7.06 -7.48 24.45
N SER A 166 -5.97 -6.88 24.93
CA SER A 166 -5.85 -6.44 26.32
C SER A 166 -6.61 -5.15 26.63
N LYS A 167 -7.23 -4.49 25.64
CA LYS A 167 -8.00 -3.27 25.81
C LYS A 167 -9.45 -3.57 26.21
N ASP A 168 -10.00 -2.74 27.06
CA ASP A 168 -11.39 -2.90 27.51
C ASP A 168 -12.40 -2.26 26.56
N ASN A 169 -12.01 -1.18 25.88
CA ASN A 169 -12.84 -0.48 24.90
C ASN A 169 -12.63 -1.05 23.50
N PHE A 170 -13.74 -1.32 22.79
CA PHE A 170 -13.70 -1.95 21.46
C PHE A 170 -13.01 -1.08 20.40
N ASP A 171 -13.22 0.23 20.42
CA ASP A 171 -12.55 1.14 19.48
C ASP A 171 -11.02 1.17 19.71
N ASP A 172 -10.59 1.09 20.98
CA ASP A 172 -9.16 0.98 21.33
C ASP A 172 -8.55 -0.36 20.91
N MET A 173 -9.36 -1.42 20.81
CA MET A 173 -8.95 -2.71 20.26
C MET A 173 -8.69 -2.64 18.75
N VAL A 174 -9.55 -1.96 18.00
CA VAL A 174 -9.56 -2.00 16.54
C VAL A 174 -8.75 -0.88 15.90
N SER A 175 -8.77 0.32 16.50
CA SER A 175 -8.10 1.50 15.94
C SER A 175 -6.61 1.29 15.60
N PRO A 176 -5.79 0.62 16.44
CA PRO A 176 -4.38 0.38 16.13
C PRO A 176 -4.14 -0.60 14.97
N LEU A 177 -5.14 -1.38 14.60
CA LEU A 177 -5.04 -2.40 13.56
C LEU A 177 -5.14 -1.80 12.15
N ARG A 178 -5.78 -0.63 12.03
CA ARG A 178 -5.95 0.06 10.74
C ARG A 178 -4.69 0.83 10.32
N PRO A 179 -4.44 0.99 9.01
CA PRO A 179 -3.50 1.97 8.50
C PRO A 179 -3.83 3.39 8.99
N ARG A 180 -2.80 4.18 9.34
CA ARG A 180 -2.98 5.53 9.89
C ARG A 180 -3.05 6.61 8.82
N GLN A 181 -2.67 6.30 7.59
CA GLN A 181 -2.66 7.24 6.47
C GLN A 181 -4.06 7.84 6.28
N LYS A 182 -4.09 9.15 6.04
CA LYS A 182 -5.33 9.89 5.76
C LYS A 182 -6.02 9.32 4.52
N GLU A 183 -5.23 8.99 3.50
CA GLU A 183 -5.68 8.46 2.22
C GLU A 183 -6.39 7.12 2.36
N TYR A 184 -5.98 6.26 3.32
CA TYR A 184 -6.68 5.02 3.62
C TYR A 184 -8.10 5.28 4.12
N LYS A 185 -8.27 6.24 5.04
CA LYS A 185 -9.58 6.61 5.59
C LYS A 185 -10.48 7.22 4.51
N GLU A 186 -9.92 8.09 3.67
CA GLU A 186 -10.63 8.68 2.55
C GLU A 186 -11.04 7.62 1.52
N LEU A 187 -10.18 6.63 1.26
CA LEU A 187 -10.48 5.53 0.35
C LEU A 187 -11.60 4.61 0.89
N LEU A 188 -11.68 4.40 2.21
CA LEU A 188 -12.83 3.73 2.85
C LEU A 188 -14.14 4.47 2.62
N GLN A 189 -14.14 5.81 2.71
CA GLN A 189 -15.32 6.61 2.40
C GLN A 189 -15.71 6.45 0.93
N MET A 190 -14.74 6.52 0.00
CA MET A 190 -14.99 6.30 -1.43
C MET A 190 -15.56 4.89 -1.70
N LEU A 191 -15.09 3.88 -0.96
CA LEU A 191 -15.67 2.52 -1.05
C LEU A 191 -17.16 2.53 -0.67
N ALA A 192 -17.51 3.20 0.42
CA ALA A 192 -18.91 3.32 0.86
C ALA A 192 -19.77 4.02 -0.20
N ASP A 193 -19.28 5.15 -0.75
CA ASP A 193 -19.98 5.92 -1.78
C ASP A 193 -20.20 5.10 -3.06
N TYR A 194 -19.20 4.32 -3.50
CA TYR A 194 -19.32 3.48 -4.69
C TYR A 194 -20.24 2.29 -4.48
N ARG A 195 -20.31 1.73 -3.27
CA ARG A 195 -21.29 0.69 -2.93
C ARG A 195 -22.72 1.22 -2.86
N GLU A 196 -22.90 2.46 -2.42
CA GLU A 196 -24.20 3.12 -2.51
C GLU A 196 -24.63 3.32 -3.97
N LEU A 197 -23.68 3.68 -4.86
CA LEU A 197 -23.93 3.76 -6.30
C LEU A 197 -24.30 2.39 -6.88
N GLU A 198 -23.57 1.32 -6.51
CA GLU A 198 -23.87 -0.05 -6.91
C GLU A 198 -25.29 -0.46 -6.47
N ALA A 199 -25.66 -0.20 -5.22
CA ALA A 199 -26.97 -0.51 -4.67
C ALA A 199 -28.12 0.23 -5.39
N LYS A 200 -27.83 1.41 -5.98
CA LYS A 200 -28.76 2.18 -6.82
C LYS A 200 -28.76 1.71 -8.29
N GLY A 201 -28.03 0.65 -8.64
CA GLY A 201 -27.94 0.08 -9.99
C GLY A 201 -26.77 0.58 -10.83
N GLY A 202 -25.81 1.29 -10.21
CA GLY A 202 -24.59 1.77 -10.87
C GLY A 202 -24.86 2.83 -11.95
N TRP A 203 -24.21 2.69 -13.07
CA TRP A 203 -24.36 3.59 -14.21
C TRP A 203 -24.52 2.85 -15.53
N ARG A 204 -25.16 3.49 -16.49
CA ARG A 204 -25.39 2.94 -17.83
C ARG A 204 -24.10 3.00 -18.66
N THR A 205 -23.86 1.96 -19.43
CA THR A 205 -22.79 1.91 -20.44
C THR A 205 -23.15 2.81 -21.64
N ILE A 206 -22.21 3.62 -22.07
CA ILE A 206 -22.32 4.44 -23.29
C ILE A 206 -21.97 3.52 -24.47
N LYS A 207 -22.92 3.32 -25.40
CA LYS A 207 -22.80 2.41 -26.54
C LYS A 207 -22.99 3.17 -27.86
N GLU A 208 -22.64 2.52 -28.97
CA GLU A 208 -22.94 3.00 -30.33
C GLU A 208 -22.32 4.37 -30.69
N VAL A 209 -21.33 4.82 -29.91
CA VAL A 209 -20.56 6.03 -30.20
C VAL A 209 -19.07 5.71 -30.10
N SER A 210 -18.28 6.24 -31.03
CA SER A 210 -16.81 6.13 -30.99
C SER A 210 -16.17 7.35 -30.31
N ARG A 211 -16.87 8.48 -30.30
CA ARG A 211 -16.45 9.73 -29.66
C ARG A 211 -17.65 10.62 -29.34
N LEU A 212 -17.48 11.51 -28.35
CA LEU A 212 -18.37 12.64 -28.06
C LEU A 212 -17.52 13.88 -27.79
N GLN A 213 -17.97 15.02 -28.28
CA GLN A 213 -17.23 16.29 -28.18
C GLN A 213 -18.18 17.48 -28.06
N TRP A 214 -17.63 18.64 -27.79
CA TRP A 214 -18.37 19.89 -27.71
C TRP A 214 -19.25 20.11 -28.95
N GLY A 215 -20.50 20.49 -28.75
CA GLY A 215 -21.52 20.70 -29.77
C GLY A 215 -22.33 19.45 -30.13
N ASP A 216 -21.93 18.26 -29.72
CA ASP A 216 -22.72 17.04 -29.97
C ASP A 216 -24.02 17.06 -29.15
N GLU A 217 -25.09 16.51 -29.73
CA GLU A 217 -26.41 16.39 -29.11
C GLU A 217 -26.95 14.97 -29.21
N GLY A 218 -27.83 14.60 -28.31
CA GLY A 218 -28.57 13.36 -28.38
C GLY A 218 -28.52 12.48 -27.13
N PRO A 219 -29.15 11.30 -27.18
CA PRO A 219 -29.36 10.43 -26.01
C PRO A 219 -28.09 10.07 -25.27
N TRP A 220 -26.99 9.82 -25.99
CA TRP A 220 -25.71 9.40 -25.40
C TRP A 220 -25.01 10.53 -24.63
N VAL A 221 -25.25 11.81 -25.01
CA VAL A 221 -24.82 12.96 -24.21
C VAL A 221 -25.58 13.01 -22.88
N GLY A 222 -26.87 12.66 -22.90
CA GLY A 222 -27.66 12.52 -21.66
C GLY A 222 -27.08 11.43 -20.74
N VAL A 223 -26.77 10.24 -21.28
CA VAL A 223 -26.13 9.15 -20.54
C VAL A 223 -24.76 9.56 -20.00
N LEU A 224 -23.95 10.29 -20.79
CA LEU A 224 -22.67 10.83 -20.33
C LEU A 224 -22.84 11.81 -19.15
N ARG A 225 -23.83 12.70 -19.20
CA ARG A 225 -24.13 13.64 -18.11
C ARG A 225 -24.49 12.90 -16.83
N ASP A 226 -25.35 11.88 -16.92
CA ASP A 226 -25.71 11.03 -15.78
C ASP A 226 -24.47 10.31 -15.20
N ARG A 227 -23.63 9.77 -16.08
CA ARG A 227 -22.39 9.09 -15.70
C ARG A 227 -21.41 10.00 -14.96
N LEU A 228 -21.19 11.20 -15.47
CA LEU A 228 -20.30 12.19 -14.86
C LEU A 228 -20.86 12.73 -13.52
N LYS A 229 -22.20 12.87 -13.42
CA LYS A 229 -22.84 13.24 -12.16
C LYS A 229 -22.68 12.14 -11.10
N ALA A 230 -22.87 10.88 -11.48
CA ALA A 230 -22.80 9.75 -10.56
C ALA A 230 -21.47 9.69 -9.78
N THR A 231 -20.39 10.18 -10.38
CA THR A 231 -19.04 10.19 -9.78
C THR A 231 -18.54 11.60 -9.42
N GLY A 232 -19.45 12.59 -9.37
CA GLY A 232 -19.14 13.95 -8.90
C GLY A 232 -18.38 14.83 -9.89
N ASP A 233 -18.10 14.35 -11.10
CA ASP A 233 -17.41 15.14 -12.13
C ASP A 233 -18.31 16.24 -12.71
N LEU A 234 -19.63 16.05 -12.68
CA LEU A 234 -20.64 17.02 -13.08
C LEU A 234 -21.62 17.28 -11.92
N GLU A 235 -21.82 18.52 -11.55
CA GLU A 235 -22.70 18.89 -10.42
C GLU A 235 -24.17 18.54 -10.68
N LYS A 236 -24.68 18.84 -11.87
CA LYS A 236 -26.10 18.61 -12.27
C LYS A 236 -26.17 17.93 -13.63
N ALA A 237 -26.82 16.77 -13.70
CA ALA A 237 -27.08 16.09 -14.97
C ALA A 237 -28.27 16.68 -15.73
N ALA A 238 -29.24 17.30 -15.00
CA ALA A 238 -30.45 17.86 -15.59
C ALA A 238 -30.14 18.95 -16.62
N GLY A 239 -30.86 18.96 -17.74
CA GLY A 239 -30.71 19.91 -18.84
C GLY A 239 -30.91 19.23 -20.20
N LYS A 240 -30.73 19.99 -21.27
CA LYS A 240 -30.75 19.45 -22.64
C LYS A 240 -29.58 18.47 -22.82
N PRO A 241 -29.73 17.38 -23.59
CA PRO A 241 -28.65 16.43 -23.87
C PRO A 241 -27.67 17.00 -24.90
N ILE A 242 -27.05 18.13 -24.54
CA ILE A 242 -26.07 18.86 -25.36
C ILE A 242 -24.71 18.78 -24.67
N TYR A 243 -23.66 18.51 -25.44
CA TYR A 243 -22.28 18.56 -25.00
C TYR A 243 -21.80 20.01 -24.96
N ASP A 244 -22.11 20.69 -23.87
CA ASP A 244 -21.76 22.09 -23.61
C ASP A 244 -20.41 22.22 -22.87
N ASP A 245 -19.98 23.47 -22.60
CA ASP A 245 -18.75 23.76 -21.87
C ASP A 245 -18.71 23.10 -20.47
N LYS A 246 -19.87 22.92 -19.82
CA LYS A 246 -19.95 22.28 -18.51
C LYS A 246 -19.64 20.79 -18.62
N VAL A 247 -20.13 20.13 -19.66
CA VAL A 247 -19.83 18.72 -19.97
C VAL A 247 -18.37 18.56 -20.34
N ALA A 248 -17.83 19.46 -21.23
CA ALA A 248 -16.42 19.42 -21.60
C ALA A 248 -15.49 19.53 -20.38
N LYS A 249 -15.76 20.49 -19.48
CA LYS A 249 -15.02 20.64 -18.21
C LYS A 249 -15.18 19.44 -17.29
N ALA A 250 -16.36 18.83 -17.23
CA ALA A 250 -16.60 17.62 -16.43
C ALA A 250 -15.84 16.41 -16.99
N VAL A 251 -15.80 16.26 -18.32
CA VAL A 251 -15.00 15.24 -18.99
C VAL A 251 -13.51 15.47 -18.72
N ALA A 252 -13.02 16.70 -18.78
CA ALA A 252 -11.62 17.01 -18.47
C ALA A 252 -11.25 16.62 -17.02
N ARG A 253 -12.12 16.91 -16.03
CA ARG A 253 -11.93 16.44 -14.63
C ARG A 253 -11.92 14.91 -14.53
N PHE A 254 -12.87 14.26 -15.21
CA PHE A 254 -12.91 12.81 -15.28
C PHE A 254 -11.60 12.23 -15.86
N GLN A 255 -11.12 12.79 -16.98
CA GLN A 255 -9.88 12.39 -17.63
C GLN A 255 -8.67 12.54 -16.70
N GLU A 256 -8.52 13.70 -16.06
CA GLU A 256 -7.42 13.99 -15.14
C GLU A 256 -7.34 12.97 -14.00
N ARG A 257 -8.47 12.72 -13.31
CA ARG A 257 -8.48 11.76 -12.21
C ARG A 257 -8.40 10.28 -12.66
N HIS A 258 -8.49 10.02 -13.98
CA HIS A 258 -8.25 8.70 -14.57
C HIS A 258 -6.89 8.59 -15.30
N GLY A 259 -6.00 9.60 -15.16
CA GLY A 259 -4.68 9.59 -15.80
C GLY A 259 -4.74 9.70 -17.32
N ILE A 260 -5.84 10.22 -17.88
CA ILE A 260 -6.06 10.44 -19.31
C ILE A 260 -5.79 11.92 -19.63
N ALA A 261 -5.28 12.22 -20.82
CA ALA A 261 -5.07 13.61 -21.25
C ALA A 261 -6.38 14.41 -21.17
N ALA A 262 -6.40 15.48 -20.34
CA ALA A 262 -7.58 16.26 -19.99
C ALA A 262 -7.98 17.25 -21.11
N ASN A 263 -8.33 16.73 -22.28
CA ASN A 263 -8.71 17.53 -23.45
C ASN A 263 -10.22 17.87 -23.52
N GLY A 264 -11.02 17.35 -22.58
CA GLY A 264 -12.45 17.59 -22.51
C GLY A 264 -13.27 16.95 -23.63
N SER A 265 -12.74 15.99 -24.36
CA SER A 265 -13.45 15.22 -25.41
C SER A 265 -13.42 13.73 -25.10
N VAL A 266 -14.52 13.03 -25.38
CA VAL A 266 -14.61 11.58 -25.17
C VAL A 266 -14.10 10.86 -26.42
N GLY A 267 -12.87 10.39 -26.38
CA GLY A 267 -12.29 9.47 -27.35
C GLY A 267 -12.34 8.02 -26.84
N PRO A 268 -11.75 7.06 -27.58
CA PRO A 268 -11.80 5.62 -27.23
C PRO A 268 -11.31 5.31 -25.82
N THR A 269 -10.18 5.87 -25.39
CA THR A 269 -9.62 5.68 -24.04
C THR A 269 -10.56 6.22 -22.96
N THR A 270 -11.09 7.43 -23.15
CA THR A 270 -12.04 8.03 -22.21
C THR A 270 -13.33 7.23 -22.14
N LEU A 271 -13.84 6.77 -23.27
CA LEU A 271 -15.03 5.95 -23.35
C LEU A 271 -14.85 4.60 -22.65
N ALA A 272 -13.71 3.94 -22.84
CA ALA A 272 -13.37 2.71 -22.14
C ALA A 272 -13.38 2.93 -20.61
N ALA A 273 -12.76 4.01 -20.12
CA ALA A 273 -12.73 4.36 -18.70
C ALA A 273 -14.12 4.69 -18.12
N LEU A 274 -14.97 5.41 -18.87
CA LEU A 274 -16.36 5.72 -18.50
C LEU A 274 -17.20 4.45 -18.36
N ASN A 275 -16.96 3.47 -19.21
CA ASN A 275 -17.72 2.22 -19.30
C ASN A 275 -17.25 1.12 -18.34
N VAL A 276 -16.19 1.33 -17.56
CA VAL A 276 -15.82 0.37 -16.51
C VAL A 276 -16.98 0.25 -15.51
N PRO A 277 -17.53 -0.95 -15.26
CA PRO A 277 -18.64 -1.17 -14.33
C PRO A 277 -18.31 -0.71 -12.90
N VAL A 278 -19.33 -0.31 -12.14
CA VAL A 278 -19.18 0.13 -10.75
C VAL A 278 -18.59 -0.96 -9.87
N GLU A 279 -18.99 -2.22 -10.08
CA GLU A 279 -18.48 -3.41 -9.37
C GLU A 279 -16.96 -3.59 -9.59
N THR A 280 -16.50 -3.33 -10.81
CA THR A 280 -15.06 -3.36 -11.12
C THR A 280 -14.32 -2.24 -10.41
N ARG A 281 -14.88 -1.03 -10.35
CA ARG A 281 -14.30 0.10 -9.61
C ARG A 281 -14.22 -0.19 -8.10
N ILE A 282 -15.27 -0.78 -7.53
CA ILE A 282 -15.28 -1.24 -6.13
C ILE A 282 -14.13 -2.21 -5.88
N ARG A 283 -13.94 -3.21 -6.74
CA ARG A 283 -12.85 -4.18 -6.59
C ARG A 283 -11.45 -3.55 -6.69
N ILE A 284 -11.28 -2.55 -7.55
CA ILE A 284 -10.01 -1.78 -7.61
C ILE A 284 -9.79 -1.01 -6.30
N ILE A 285 -10.83 -0.40 -5.72
CA ILE A 285 -10.76 0.29 -4.43
C ILE A 285 -10.40 -0.71 -3.31
N GLU A 286 -11.08 -1.85 -3.23
CA GLU A 286 -10.81 -2.92 -2.25
C GLU A 286 -9.36 -3.43 -2.34
N LEU A 287 -8.85 -3.63 -3.56
CA LEU A 287 -7.45 -4.03 -3.77
C LEU A 287 -6.47 -2.96 -3.26
N ASN A 288 -6.77 -1.68 -3.46
CA ASN A 288 -5.87 -0.63 -3.00
C ASN A 288 -5.97 -0.42 -1.48
N LEU A 289 -7.14 -0.65 -0.85
CA LEU A 289 -7.23 -0.78 0.61
C LEU A 289 -6.36 -1.93 1.13
N GLU A 290 -6.36 -3.07 0.44
CA GLU A 290 -5.47 -4.20 0.75
C GLU A 290 -4.00 -3.80 0.64
N ARG A 291 -3.59 -3.09 -0.41
CA ARG A 291 -2.22 -2.56 -0.60
C ARG A 291 -1.82 -1.60 0.51
N TYR A 292 -2.70 -0.72 0.98
CA TYR A 292 -2.40 0.16 2.11
C TYR A 292 -2.08 -0.62 3.39
N ARG A 293 -2.68 -1.78 3.62
CA ARG A 293 -2.38 -2.64 4.78
C ARG A 293 -0.98 -3.26 4.71
N TRP A 294 -0.40 -3.39 3.52
CA TRP A 294 0.96 -3.88 3.31
C TRP A 294 2.03 -2.82 3.53
N LEU A 295 1.64 -1.55 3.62
CA LEU A 295 2.54 -0.42 3.82
C LEU A 295 2.86 -0.21 5.31
N PRO A 296 3.94 0.53 5.64
CA PRO A 296 4.14 1.02 7.00
C PRO A 296 2.91 1.79 7.49
N SER A 297 2.64 1.75 8.79
CA SER A 297 1.51 2.50 9.37
C SER A 297 1.67 4.01 9.24
N ASP A 298 2.90 4.48 9.03
CA ASP A 298 3.29 5.87 8.91
C ASP A 298 4.48 5.98 7.96
N PHE A 299 4.49 6.96 7.08
CA PHE A 299 5.60 7.24 6.15
C PHE A 299 6.66 8.16 6.76
N GLY A 300 6.40 8.70 7.95
CA GLY A 300 7.25 9.69 8.59
C GLY A 300 6.82 11.13 8.28
N LYS A 301 7.57 12.06 8.84
CA LYS A 301 7.29 13.50 8.76
C LYS A 301 7.67 14.08 7.39
N ARG A 302 8.82 13.63 6.87
CA ARG A 302 9.38 14.06 5.59
C ARG A 302 9.72 12.81 4.77
N TYR A 303 9.18 12.72 3.56
CA TYR A 303 9.37 11.56 2.69
C TYR A 303 9.08 11.89 1.23
N ILE A 304 9.59 11.04 0.35
CA ILE A 304 9.29 11.02 -1.08
C ILE A 304 8.48 9.76 -1.39
N LEU A 305 7.42 9.92 -2.17
CA LEU A 305 6.58 8.84 -2.65
C LEU A 305 6.51 8.89 -4.18
N VAL A 306 6.86 7.81 -4.85
CA VAL A 306 6.63 7.61 -6.28
C VAL A 306 5.48 6.63 -6.43
N ASN A 307 4.37 7.05 -7.03
CA ASN A 307 3.31 6.13 -7.42
C ASN A 307 3.52 5.69 -8.87
N ILE A 308 3.98 4.46 -9.05
CA ILE A 308 4.37 3.90 -10.35
C ILE A 308 3.24 4.00 -11.39
N PRO A 309 1.98 3.55 -11.12
CA PRO A 309 0.88 3.67 -12.08
C PRO A 309 0.45 5.10 -12.40
N ASP A 310 0.74 6.03 -11.50
CA ASP A 310 0.42 7.45 -11.67
C ASP A 310 1.49 8.20 -12.47
N TYR A 311 2.68 7.60 -12.61
CA TYR A 311 3.85 8.25 -13.19
C TYR A 311 4.17 9.60 -12.54
N ARG A 312 4.02 9.68 -11.19
CA ARG A 312 4.28 10.88 -10.41
C ARG A 312 5.09 10.60 -9.16
N LEU A 313 5.92 11.57 -8.85
CA LEU A 313 6.61 11.73 -7.57
C LEU A 313 5.89 12.80 -6.77
N TYR A 314 5.76 12.54 -5.48
CA TYR A 314 5.24 13.45 -4.47
C TYR A 314 6.25 13.55 -3.33
N ALA A 315 6.55 14.76 -2.86
CA ALA A 315 7.40 14.98 -1.71
C ALA A 315 6.60 15.69 -0.61
N TYR A 316 6.66 15.14 0.60
CA TYR A 316 5.87 15.59 1.74
C TYR A 316 6.75 16.05 2.89
N ASP A 317 6.33 17.12 3.58
CA ASP A 317 6.93 17.57 4.82
C ASP A 317 5.84 18.03 5.80
N GLY A 318 5.86 17.51 7.04
CA GLY A 318 4.86 17.80 8.05
C GLY A 318 3.43 17.48 7.64
N GLY A 319 3.24 16.43 6.81
CA GLY A 319 1.94 16.02 6.29
C GLY A 319 1.39 16.88 5.16
N LYS A 320 2.19 17.83 4.63
CA LYS A 320 1.84 18.69 3.49
C LYS A 320 2.66 18.31 2.26
N GLU A 321 2.02 18.22 1.12
CA GLU A 321 2.70 18.10 -0.17
C GLU A 321 3.50 19.38 -0.45
N ARG A 322 4.81 19.25 -0.68
CA ARG A 322 5.74 20.34 -0.99
C ARG A 322 6.08 20.39 -2.45
N LEU A 323 6.13 19.22 -3.09
CA LEU A 323 6.54 19.08 -4.46
C LEU A 323 5.80 17.92 -5.12
N THR A 324 5.39 18.10 -6.36
CA THR A 324 4.93 17.02 -7.23
C THR A 324 5.51 17.22 -8.62
N MET A 325 5.88 16.11 -9.28
CA MET A 325 6.38 16.13 -10.65
C MET A 325 6.08 14.82 -11.38
N ARG A 326 6.19 14.85 -12.70
CA ARG A 326 6.10 13.65 -13.52
C ARG A 326 7.36 12.80 -13.37
N VAL A 327 7.19 11.47 -13.54
CA VAL A 327 8.32 10.54 -13.60
C VAL A 327 8.15 9.56 -14.74
N MET A 328 9.28 8.96 -15.19
CA MET A 328 9.29 7.76 -16.02
C MET A 328 9.76 6.59 -15.17
N VAL A 329 9.16 5.44 -15.34
CA VAL A 329 9.44 4.21 -14.61
C VAL A 329 9.87 3.09 -15.56
N GLY A 330 10.28 1.95 -15.02
CA GLY A 330 10.72 0.80 -15.78
C GLY A 330 9.68 0.27 -16.76
N ASP A 331 10.13 -0.39 -17.84
CA ASP A 331 9.25 -1.03 -18.80
C ASP A 331 8.57 -2.28 -18.20
N GLU A 332 7.41 -2.66 -18.75
CA GLU A 332 6.55 -3.73 -18.23
C GLU A 332 7.22 -5.12 -18.26
N TYR A 333 8.01 -5.40 -19.29
CA TYR A 333 8.38 -6.79 -19.61
C TYR A 333 9.66 -7.25 -18.94
N SER A 334 10.66 -6.40 -18.87
CA SER A 334 12.00 -6.80 -18.46
C SER A 334 12.58 -5.99 -17.31
N HIS A 335 12.07 -4.79 -17.10
CA HIS A 335 12.69 -3.79 -16.24
C HIS A 335 11.68 -3.09 -15.33
N ALA A 336 10.60 -3.77 -14.97
CA ALA A 336 9.57 -3.20 -14.10
C ALA A 336 10.19 -2.67 -12.79
N THR A 337 9.91 -1.42 -12.48
CA THR A 337 10.30 -0.82 -11.19
C THR A 337 9.63 -1.59 -10.05
N PRO A 338 10.38 -2.19 -9.11
CA PRO A 338 9.80 -2.91 -7.99
C PRO A 338 9.16 -1.95 -6.96
N VAL A 339 8.27 -2.52 -6.15
CA VAL A 339 7.66 -1.83 -5.00
C VAL A 339 8.54 -2.05 -3.77
N PHE A 340 9.22 -1.02 -3.30
CA PHE A 340 10.08 -1.08 -2.12
C PHE A 340 10.20 0.29 -1.46
N ALA A 341 10.81 0.31 -0.29
CA ALA A 341 11.15 1.54 0.42
C ALA A 341 12.61 1.48 0.86
N ASP A 342 13.28 2.61 0.78
CA ASP A 342 14.63 2.81 1.31
C ASP A 342 14.83 4.29 1.68
N SER A 343 16.02 4.64 2.19
CA SER A 343 16.34 6.01 2.58
C SER A 343 17.34 6.64 1.63
N MET A 344 16.99 7.80 1.07
CA MET A 344 17.93 8.60 0.27
C MET A 344 19.02 9.15 1.17
N THR A 345 20.27 8.85 0.82
CA THR A 345 21.45 9.19 1.64
C THR A 345 22.30 10.30 1.06
N HIS A 346 22.28 10.50 -0.24
CA HIS A 346 23.09 11.55 -0.89
C HIS A 346 22.59 11.89 -2.29
N VAL A 347 22.96 13.06 -2.75
CA VAL A 347 22.76 13.56 -4.11
C VAL A 347 24.11 13.62 -4.82
N VAL A 348 24.14 13.24 -6.08
CA VAL A 348 25.34 13.31 -6.93
C VAL A 348 25.06 14.26 -8.09
N PHE A 349 25.78 15.35 -8.13
CA PHE A 349 25.77 16.30 -9.25
C PHE A 349 26.77 15.87 -10.32
N ARG A 350 26.41 16.06 -11.59
CA ARG A 350 27.21 15.64 -12.76
C ARG A 350 27.65 14.18 -12.67
N PRO A 351 26.72 13.25 -12.52
CA PRO A 351 27.05 11.86 -12.30
C PRO A 351 27.77 11.25 -13.52
N GLN A 352 28.69 10.34 -13.27
CA GLN A 352 29.10 9.34 -14.24
C GLN A 352 28.04 8.23 -14.24
N TRP A 353 27.75 7.64 -15.40
CA TRP A 353 26.86 6.50 -15.49
C TRP A 353 27.65 5.22 -15.76
N ASP A 354 27.83 4.38 -14.77
CA ASP A 354 28.30 3.02 -14.98
C ASP A 354 27.17 2.22 -15.65
N VAL A 355 27.41 1.80 -16.88
CA VAL A 355 26.41 1.09 -17.69
C VAL A 355 26.11 -0.26 -17.05
N PRO A 356 24.86 -0.53 -16.68
CA PRO A 356 24.49 -1.83 -16.12
C PRO A 356 24.86 -2.96 -17.06
N ARG A 357 25.32 -4.10 -16.49
CA ARG A 357 25.80 -5.25 -17.29
C ARG A 357 24.78 -5.67 -18.36
N ARG A 358 23.50 -5.63 -18.05
CA ARG A 358 22.45 -5.99 -18.99
C ARG A 358 22.41 -5.05 -20.18
N VAL A 359 22.38 -3.74 -19.94
CA VAL A 359 22.43 -2.71 -20.98
C VAL A 359 23.71 -2.83 -21.79
N LEU A 360 24.85 -3.08 -21.14
CA LEU A 360 26.12 -3.33 -21.80
C LEU A 360 26.03 -4.49 -22.80
N VAL A 361 25.41 -5.59 -22.42
CA VAL A 361 25.32 -6.82 -23.25
C VAL A 361 24.24 -6.68 -24.32
N GLU A 362 23.08 -6.14 -23.98
CA GLU A 362 21.91 -6.09 -24.87
C GLU A 362 21.95 -4.91 -25.85
N GLU A 363 22.62 -3.81 -25.49
CA GLU A 363 22.60 -2.58 -26.29
C GLU A 363 24.00 -2.09 -26.71
N VAL A 364 24.90 -1.86 -25.73
CA VAL A 364 26.18 -1.19 -26.02
C VAL A 364 27.09 -2.08 -26.87
N ILE A 365 27.37 -3.30 -26.47
CA ILE A 365 28.26 -4.20 -27.22
C ILE A 365 27.74 -4.50 -28.64
N PRO A 366 26.44 -4.78 -28.87
CA PRO A 366 25.91 -4.93 -30.23
C PRO A 366 26.11 -3.70 -31.12
N ASN A 367 25.97 -2.50 -30.58
CA ASN A 367 26.18 -1.26 -31.32
C ASN A 367 27.66 -0.99 -31.59
N VAL A 368 28.54 -1.23 -30.61
CA VAL A 368 30.00 -1.13 -30.78
C VAL A 368 30.52 -2.12 -31.83
N ARG A 369 29.97 -3.32 -31.91
CA ARG A 369 30.29 -4.32 -32.96
C ARG A 369 29.95 -3.82 -34.35
N LYS A 370 28.89 -3.03 -34.51
CA LYS A 370 28.51 -2.40 -35.78
C LYS A 370 29.36 -1.19 -36.09
N ASN A 371 29.67 -0.38 -35.09
CA ASN A 371 30.42 0.86 -35.23
C ASN A 371 31.18 1.17 -33.94
N ILE A 372 32.52 1.07 -33.97
CA ILE A 372 33.37 1.36 -32.81
C ILE A 372 33.28 2.84 -32.36
N HIS A 373 32.97 3.77 -33.29
CA HIS A 373 32.77 5.18 -32.97
C HIS A 373 31.52 5.42 -32.08
N TYR A 374 30.65 4.42 -31.90
CA TYR A 374 29.52 4.48 -30.99
C TYR A 374 29.94 4.89 -29.57
N LEU A 375 31.10 4.39 -29.08
CA LEU A 375 31.61 4.74 -27.76
C LEU A 375 31.88 6.25 -27.65
N ALA A 376 32.61 6.83 -28.62
CA ALA A 376 32.91 8.25 -28.61
C ALA A 376 31.68 9.12 -28.82
N GLN A 377 30.76 8.71 -29.72
CA GLN A 377 29.51 9.43 -30.00
C GLN A 377 28.61 9.57 -28.76
N HIS A 378 28.69 8.60 -27.82
CA HIS A 378 27.92 8.58 -26.59
C HIS A 378 28.73 8.92 -25.35
N SER A 379 29.95 9.48 -25.53
CA SER A 379 30.85 9.82 -24.42
C SER A 379 31.16 8.65 -23.48
N TYR A 380 31.20 7.42 -24.01
CA TYR A 380 31.54 6.22 -23.24
C TYR A 380 33.06 6.06 -23.11
N GLU A 381 33.48 5.64 -21.90
CA GLU A 381 34.79 5.14 -21.58
C GLU A 381 34.73 3.65 -21.26
N VAL A 382 35.73 2.90 -21.68
CA VAL A 382 35.93 1.52 -21.29
C VAL A 382 36.93 1.44 -20.17
N VAL A 383 36.59 0.83 -19.05
CA VAL A 383 37.42 0.78 -17.84
C VAL A 383 37.78 -0.66 -17.53
N ASP A 384 39.06 -0.99 -17.48
CA ASP A 384 39.54 -2.29 -17.04
C ASP A 384 39.15 -2.53 -15.58
N ILE A 385 38.46 -3.65 -15.30
CA ILE A 385 37.93 -3.97 -13.96
C ILE A 385 39.09 -4.26 -12.98
N ALA A 386 40.15 -4.95 -13.44
CA ALA A 386 41.23 -5.39 -12.57
C ALA A 386 42.14 -4.22 -12.16
N ARG A 387 42.38 -3.28 -13.09
CA ARG A 387 43.27 -2.14 -12.88
C ARG A 387 42.53 -0.89 -12.43
N ASN A 388 41.22 -0.84 -12.67
CA ASN A 388 40.38 0.38 -12.51
C ASN A 388 40.89 1.58 -13.33
N GLU A 389 41.45 1.33 -14.51
CA GLU A 389 42.00 2.32 -15.40
C GLU A 389 41.21 2.40 -16.71
N VAL A 390 41.14 3.59 -17.31
CA VAL A 390 40.53 3.79 -18.62
C VAL A 390 41.41 3.16 -19.70
N ILE A 391 40.82 2.29 -20.51
CA ILE A 391 41.48 1.72 -21.69
C ILE A 391 41.60 2.81 -22.75
N ALA A 392 42.80 3.26 -23.02
CA ALA A 392 43.08 4.41 -23.92
C ALA A 392 42.62 4.15 -25.35
N ASP A 393 42.78 2.92 -25.84
CA ASP A 393 42.33 2.51 -27.19
C ASP A 393 41.33 1.33 -27.09
N PRO A 394 40.02 1.60 -27.01
CA PRO A 394 38.99 0.57 -26.99
C PRO A 394 38.91 -0.23 -28.31
N SER A 395 39.49 0.23 -29.41
CA SER A 395 39.51 -0.49 -30.69
C SER A 395 40.40 -1.72 -30.66
N ALA A 396 41.39 -1.76 -29.75
CA ALA A 396 42.24 -2.91 -29.49
C ALA A 396 41.47 -4.12 -28.87
N ILE A 397 40.27 -3.89 -28.34
CA ILE A 397 39.40 -4.96 -27.78
C ILE A 397 38.76 -5.72 -28.95
N ASN A 398 38.89 -7.04 -28.93
CA ASN A 398 38.17 -7.87 -29.90
C ASN A 398 36.68 -8.04 -29.54
N TRP A 399 35.87 -6.99 -29.83
CA TRP A 399 34.44 -6.96 -29.54
C TRP A 399 33.65 -8.11 -30.11
N SER A 400 34.07 -8.68 -31.23
CA SER A 400 33.35 -9.79 -31.90
C SER A 400 33.55 -11.13 -31.18
N LYS A 401 34.65 -11.31 -30.46
CA LYS A 401 34.99 -12.55 -29.75
C LYS A 401 34.83 -12.47 -28.24
N LEU A 402 34.17 -11.43 -27.74
CA LEU A 402 33.94 -11.27 -26.29
C LEU A 402 33.08 -12.43 -25.73
N ASP A 403 33.58 -13.04 -24.66
CA ASP A 403 32.77 -13.92 -23.82
C ASP A 403 31.83 -13.07 -22.97
N MET A 404 30.55 -13.10 -23.33
CA MET A 404 29.52 -12.33 -22.64
C MET A 404 29.30 -12.76 -21.19
N THR A 405 29.86 -13.89 -20.77
CA THR A 405 29.81 -14.36 -19.37
C THR A 405 30.95 -13.77 -18.53
N LYS A 406 32.07 -13.37 -19.16
CA LYS A 406 33.31 -12.91 -18.51
C LYS A 406 33.86 -11.65 -19.16
N ILE A 407 33.10 -10.56 -19.13
CA ILE A 407 33.56 -9.28 -19.65
C ILE A 407 34.57 -8.67 -18.66
N PRO A 408 35.86 -8.43 -19.09
CA PRO A 408 36.91 -7.97 -18.19
C PRO A 408 36.91 -6.46 -17.95
N PHE A 409 35.97 -5.74 -18.52
CA PHE A 409 35.84 -4.28 -18.42
C PHE A 409 34.41 -3.89 -18.07
N ARG A 410 34.25 -2.67 -17.60
CA ARG A 410 32.98 -1.96 -17.52
C ARG A 410 32.98 -0.81 -18.50
N VAL A 411 31.81 -0.37 -18.91
CA VAL A 411 31.63 0.85 -19.69
C VAL A 411 30.96 1.88 -18.79
N ARG A 412 31.48 3.10 -18.80
CA ARG A 412 30.85 4.22 -18.11
C ARG A 412 30.71 5.40 -19.05
N GLN A 413 29.65 6.17 -18.86
CA GLN A 413 29.44 7.42 -19.57
C GLN A 413 29.97 8.60 -18.74
N LYS A 414 30.66 9.50 -19.41
CA LYS A 414 31.18 10.72 -18.78
C LYS A 414 30.06 11.67 -18.37
N PRO A 415 30.27 12.54 -17.36
CA PRO A 415 29.38 13.66 -17.12
C PRO A 415 29.17 14.51 -18.37
N GLY A 416 27.99 15.08 -18.54
CA GLY A 416 27.71 15.97 -19.67
C GLY A 416 26.20 15.99 -20.02
N THR A 417 25.85 16.86 -20.96
CA THR A 417 24.46 17.09 -21.38
C THR A 417 23.82 15.88 -22.07
N SER A 418 24.64 14.96 -22.57
CA SER A 418 24.17 13.70 -23.22
C SER A 418 24.19 12.49 -22.27
N ASN A 419 24.57 12.68 -21.00
CA ASN A 419 24.59 11.58 -20.04
C ASN A 419 23.17 11.07 -19.77
N GLU A 420 22.96 9.75 -19.81
CA GLU A 420 21.66 9.13 -19.58
C GLU A 420 21.08 9.42 -18.18
N LEU A 421 21.92 9.74 -17.20
CA LEU A 421 21.51 10.16 -15.87
C LEU A 421 21.28 11.68 -15.75
N GLY A 422 21.43 12.44 -16.84
CA GLY A 422 21.34 13.89 -16.83
C GLY A 422 22.36 14.54 -15.90
N THR A 423 21.94 15.57 -15.20
CA THR A 423 22.80 16.41 -14.35
C THR A 423 22.80 16.05 -12.87
N VAL A 424 21.78 15.34 -12.40
CA VAL A 424 21.59 15.01 -10.97
C VAL A 424 21.13 13.57 -10.79
N LYS A 425 21.70 12.88 -9.80
CA LYS A 425 21.35 11.55 -9.37
C LYS A 425 21.09 11.53 -7.86
N PHE A 426 20.00 10.91 -7.43
CA PHE A 426 19.58 10.82 -6.03
C PHE A 426 19.72 9.37 -5.57
N MET A 427 20.55 9.15 -4.57
CA MET A 427 20.98 7.82 -4.16
C MET A 427 20.31 7.36 -2.87
N PHE A 428 19.60 6.24 -2.97
CA PHE A 428 19.08 5.45 -1.84
C PHE A 428 19.56 4.01 -2.03
N PRO A 429 20.65 3.59 -1.35
CA PRO A 429 21.30 2.31 -1.57
C PRO A 429 20.31 1.15 -1.32
N ASN A 430 20.12 0.28 -2.32
CA ASN A 430 19.20 -0.83 -2.28
C ASN A 430 19.71 -2.02 -3.13
N GLN A 431 19.13 -3.21 -2.91
CA GLN A 431 19.53 -4.43 -3.61
C GLN A 431 19.19 -4.45 -5.11
N PHE A 432 18.37 -3.52 -5.59
CA PHE A 432 17.90 -3.46 -6.97
C PHE A 432 18.75 -2.54 -7.85
N SER A 433 19.67 -1.79 -7.25
CA SER A 433 20.45 -0.74 -7.92
C SER A 433 19.56 0.33 -8.58
N ILE A 434 18.43 0.66 -7.96
CA ILE A 434 17.48 1.66 -8.42
C ILE A 434 17.77 2.99 -7.72
N TYR A 435 17.66 4.07 -8.45
CA TYR A 435 17.82 5.45 -7.97
C TYR A 435 16.87 6.39 -8.74
N LEU A 436 16.69 7.61 -8.23
CA LEU A 436 16.06 8.67 -8.99
C LEU A 436 17.15 9.45 -9.74
N HIS A 437 16.86 9.93 -10.95
CA HIS A 437 17.84 10.70 -11.72
C HIS A 437 17.17 11.58 -12.77
N ASP A 438 17.92 12.54 -13.22
CA ASP A 438 17.64 13.40 -14.36
C ASP A 438 17.72 12.62 -15.70
N THR A 439 17.40 13.25 -16.80
CA THR A 439 17.49 12.66 -18.15
C THR A 439 17.61 13.78 -19.19
N PRO A 440 18.38 13.60 -20.27
CA PRO A 440 18.41 14.53 -21.40
C PRO A 440 17.13 14.44 -22.29
N ALA A 441 16.21 13.52 -21.99
CA ALA A 441 15.04 13.22 -22.83
C ALA A 441 13.75 13.84 -22.28
N ASP A 442 13.75 15.12 -21.94
CA ASP A 442 12.64 15.85 -21.29
C ASP A 442 11.33 15.75 -22.04
N SER A 443 11.36 15.73 -23.37
CA SER A 443 10.14 15.63 -24.19
C SER A 443 9.34 14.34 -23.96
N LEU A 444 9.96 13.31 -23.40
CA LEU A 444 9.28 12.05 -23.07
C LEU A 444 8.32 12.19 -21.88
N PHE A 445 8.49 13.19 -21.02
CA PHE A 445 7.52 13.46 -19.93
C PHE A 445 6.15 13.89 -20.42
N GLU A 446 6.05 14.38 -21.67
CA GLU A 446 4.76 14.73 -22.29
C GLU A 446 3.95 13.49 -22.71
N LYS A 447 4.57 12.32 -22.77
CA LYS A 447 3.87 11.08 -23.13
C LYS A 447 2.94 10.64 -21.98
N GLN A 448 1.80 10.08 -22.35
CA GLN A 448 0.83 9.55 -21.40
C GLN A 448 1.35 8.27 -20.74
N ASN A 449 1.87 7.33 -21.53
CA ASN A 449 2.56 6.15 -21.01
C ASN A 449 4.05 6.47 -20.83
N ARG A 450 4.55 6.33 -19.59
CA ARG A 450 5.93 6.62 -19.22
C ARG A 450 6.66 5.42 -18.61
N THR A 451 6.32 4.21 -19.07
CA THR A 451 7.07 2.98 -18.78
C THR A 451 8.23 2.83 -19.77
N MET A 452 9.30 3.61 -19.57
CA MET A 452 10.36 3.80 -20.60
C MET A 452 11.79 3.72 -20.05
N SER A 453 11.97 3.33 -18.79
CA SER A 453 13.31 3.17 -18.21
C SER A 453 13.69 1.70 -18.04
N HIS A 454 14.95 1.46 -17.69
CA HIS A 454 15.47 0.15 -17.32
C HIS A 454 15.27 -0.17 -15.81
N GLY A 455 14.24 0.42 -15.18
CA GLY A 455 13.89 0.19 -13.79
C GLY A 455 14.12 1.39 -12.87
N CYS A 456 15.12 2.23 -13.12
CA CYS A 456 15.33 3.49 -12.41
C CYS A 456 14.21 4.49 -12.71
N VAL A 457 14.05 5.48 -11.84
CA VAL A 457 13.00 6.50 -11.97
C VAL A 457 13.61 7.80 -12.48
N ARG A 458 13.22 8.21 -13.70
CA ARG A 458 13.61 9.52 -14.25
C ARG A 458 12.65 10.58 -13.73
N VAL A 459 13.16 11.70 -13.28
CA VAL A 459 12.39 12.82 -12.70
C VAL A 459 12.37 14.01 -13.64
N GLU A 460 11.22 14.69 -13.73
CA GLU A 460 10.99 15.81 -14.64
C GLU A 460 11.76 17.09 -14.23
N ASP A 461 11.87 17.34 -12.95
CA ASP A 461 12.49 18.56 -12.42
C ASP A 461 13.51 18.20 -11.33
N PRO A 462 14.72 17.78 -11.73
CA PRO A 462 15.76 17.37 -10.80
C PRO A 462 16.27 18.51 -9.92
N VAL A 463 16.22 19.76 -10.40
CA VAL A 463 16.65 20.95 -9.65
C VAL A 463 15.72 21.18 -8.46
N LYS A 464 14.40 21.18 -8.68
CA LYS A 464 13.44 21.33 -7.58
C LYS A 464 13.50 20.15 -6.61
N LEU A 465 13.74 18.93 -7.11
CA LEU A 465 13.92 17.78 -6.23
C LEU A 465 15.19 17.91 -5.38
N ALA A 466 16.30 18.39 -5.97
CA ALA A 466 17.54 18.66 -5.23
C ALA A 466 17.32 19.75 -4.17
N GLY A 467 16.63 20.85 -4.51
CA GLY A 467 16.26 21.89 -3.55
C GLY A 467 15.45 21.34 -2.38
N TYR A 468 14.42 20.52 -2.65
CA TYR A 468 13.65 19.86 -1.58
C TYR A 468 14.53 18.95 -0.71
N VAL A 469 15.38 18.10 -1.32
CA VAL A 469 16.20 17.13 -0.58
C VAL A 469 17.28 17.82 0.24
N LEU A 470 17.88 18.89 -0.26
CA LEU A 470 19.00 19.62 0.36
C LEU A 470 18.56 20.81 1.22
N ASP A 471 17.26 21.09 1.36
CA ASP A 471 16.72 22.25 2.11
C ASP A 471 17.27 22.37 3.56
N GLU A 472 17.62 21.24 4.19
CA GLU A 472 18.22 21.20 5.53
C GLU A 472 19.76 21.19 5.53
N GLN A 473 20.40 21.28 4.35
CA GLN A 473 21.86 21.26 4.21
C GLN A 473 22.43 22.68 4.10
N GLU A 474 23.24 23.04 5.07
CA GLU A 474 23.94 24.33 5.05
C GLU A 474 24.86 24.46 3.82
N GLY A 475 24.78 25.57 3.12
CA GLY A 475 25.57 25.85 1.93
C GLY A 475 25.07 25.17 0.64
N TRP A 476 23.77 24.74 0.62
CA TRP A 476 23.14 24.15 -0.56
C TRP A 476 21.77 24.78 -0.84
N GLY A 477 21.77 26.04 -1.25
CA GLY A 477 20.60 26.71 -1.81
C GLY A 477 20.50 26.56 -3.33
N ASP A 478 19.54 27.26 -3.92
CA ASP A 478 19.28 27.16 -5.37
C ASP A 478 20.51 27.57 -6.21
N ASP A 479 21.25 28.59 -5.79
CA ASP A 479 22.42 29.05 -6.52
C ASP A 479 23.56 28.02 -6.52
N GLU A 480 23.84 27.39 -5.38
CA GLU A 480 24.86 26.34 -5.24
C GLU A 480 24.50 25.09 -6.02
N ILE A 481 23.20 24.74 -6.06
CA ILE A 481 22.68 23.62 -6.86
C ILE A 481 22.88 23.91 -8.35
N LEU A 482 22.53 25.11 -8.80
CA LEU A 482 22.68 25.51 -10.20
C LEU A 482 24.17 25.57 -10.61
N GLU A 483 25.06 26.08 -9.75
CA GLU A 483 26.51 26.10 -9.97
C GLU A 483 27.06 24.66 -10.07
N ALA A 484 26.63 23.76 -9.19
CA ALA A 484 27.06 22.35 -9.22
C ALA A 484 26.63 21.63 -10.51
N ILE A 485 25.49 22.02 -11.10
CA ILE A 485 24.99 21.49 -12.37
C ILE A 485 25.71 22.10 -13.57
N ALA A 486 25.93 23.43 -13.56
CA ALA A 486 26.42 24.21 -14.70
C ALA A 486 27.93 24.12 -14.92
N ALA A 487 28.68 23.42 -14.06
CA ALA A 487 30.12 23.36 -14.17
C ALA A 487 30.58 22.87 -15.55
N ASP A 488 31.54 23.60 -16.09
CA ASP A 488 32.10 23.51 -17.45
C ASP A 488 32.37 22.05 -17.89
N PRO A 489 31.66 21.51 -18.89
CA PRO A 489 31.84 20.13 -19.35
C PRO A 489 33.20 19.90 -20.04
N THR A 490 33.96 20.97 -20.38
CA THR A 490 35.29 20.86 -20.97
C THR A 490 36.37 20.60 -19.93
N LYS A 491 36.05 20.83 -18.65
CA LYS A 491 36.96 20.51 -17.54
C LYS A 491 36.62 19.11 -17.04
N ASP A 492 37.63 18.28 -16.86
CA ASP A 492 37.49 16.95 -16.27
C ASP A 492 37.22 17.08 -14.76
N ILE A 493 36.00 17.57 -14.43
CA ILE A 493 35.59 17.81 -13.05
C ILE A 493 34.86 16.55 -12.54
N ALA A 494 35.36 15.97 -11.46
CA ALA A 494 34.78 14.83 -10.81
C ALA A 494 33.32 15.10 -10.37
N PRO A 495 32.45 14.06 -10.33
CA PRO A 495 31.12 14.19 -9.75
C PRO A 495 31.17 14.73 -8.32
N THR A 496 30.23 15.61 -7.97
CA THR A 496 30.11 16.16 -6.61
C THR A 496 29.03 15.37 -5.84
N SER A 497 29.42 14.72 -4.76
CA SER A 497 28.48 13.98 -3.89
C SER A 497 28.20 14.77 -2.61
N VAL A 498 26.91 14.99 -2.33
CA VAL A 498 26.44 15.70 -1.13
C VAL A 498 25.65 14.72 -0.26
N TYR A 499 26.21 14.33 0.87
CA TYR A 499 25.59 13.43 1.81
C TYR A 499 24.59 14.17 2.70
N LEU A 500 23.39 13.60 2.85
CA LEU A 500 22.32 14.20 3.62
C LEU A 500 22.58 14.05 5.12
N LYS A 501 22.43 15.13 5.87
CA LYS A 501 22.47 15.11 7.34
C LYS A 501 21.38 14.20 7.92
N HIS A 502 20.19 14.24 7.32
CA HIS A 502 19.06 13.41 7.64
C HIS A 502 18.60 12.67 6.37
N PRO A 503 18.80 11.33 6.28
CA PRO A 503 18.31 10.55 5.15
C PRO A 503 16.80 10.71 4.96
N VAL A 504 16.35 10.85 3.72
CA VAL A 504 14.95 11.04 3.37
C VAL A 504 14.34 9.71 2.92
N PRO A 505 13.29 9.18 3.59
CA PRO A 505 12.60 7.98 3.16
C PRO A 505 12.02 8.13 1.75
N VAL A 506 12.23 7.13 0.91
CA VAL A 506 11.71 7.03 -0.46
C VAL A 506 10.85 5.77 -0.56
N TYR A 507 9.61 5.94 -0.98
CA TYR A 507 8.65 4.86 -1.19
C TYR A 507 8.30 4.77 -2.67
N LEU A 508 8.62 3.65 -3.31
CA LEU A 508 8.14 3.32 -4.66
C LEU A 508 6.92 2.42 -4.50
N LEU A 509 5.74 2.95 -4.81
CA LEU A 509 4.44 2.30 -4.57
C LEU A 509 3.72 1.97 -5.87
N TYR A 510 2.71 1.10 -5.76
CA TYR A 510 1.87 0.70 -6.88
C TYR A 510 0.39 0.79 -6.50
N LEU A 511 -0.18 2.00 -6.63
CA LEU A 511 -1.56 2.30 -6.28
C LEU A 511 -2.34 2.67 -7.54
N THR A 512 -3.29 1.81 -7.94
CA THR A 512 -4.17 2.01 -9.09
C THR A 512 -5.50 2.70 -8.74
N ALA A 513 -5.81 2.80 -7.43
CA ALA A 513 -6.81 3.72 -6.88
C ALA A 513 -6.26 4.37 -5.61
N PHE A 514 -6.39 5.67 -5.51
CA PHE A 514 -5.95 6.47 -4.38
C PHE A 514 -6.75 7.77 -4.27
N VAL A 515 -6.78 8.37 -3.10
CA VAL A 515 -7.41 9.67 -2.89
C VAL A 515 -6.34 10.75 -2.78
N ARG A 516 -6.55 11.86 -3.47
CA ARG A 516 -5.73 13.06 -3.36
C ARG A 516 -6.65 14.28 -3.37
N ASP A 517 -6.45 15.18 -2.42
CA ASP A 517 -7.28 16.40 -2.24
C ASP A 517 -8.78 16.09 -2.17
N GLY A 518 -9.15 14.97 -1.53
CA GLY A 518 -10.53 14.50 -1.41
C GLY A 518 -11.13 13.91 -2.71
N VAL A 519 -10.35 13.77 -3.78
CA VAL A 519 -10.79 13.23 -5.07
C VAL A 519 -10.23 11.83 -5.26
N LEU A 520 -11.10 10.89 -5.63
CA LEU A 520 -10.70 9.52 -5.98
C LEU A 520 -10.11 9.47 -7.38
N HIS A 521 -8.88 9.03 -7.46
CA HIS A 521 -8.14 8.79 -8.70
C HIS A 521 -8.09 7.31 -9.03
N PHE A 522 -8.15 7.00 -10.32
CA PHE A 522 -7.87 5.68 -10.87
C PHE A 522 -6.73 5.77 -11.89
N ARG A 523 -5.93 4.72 -11.98
CA ARG A 523 -4.87 4.60 -12.97
C ARG A 523 -4.97 3.25 -13.67
N ASP A 524 -4.44 3.19 -14.88
CA ASP A 524 -4.23 1.94 -15.56
C ASP A 524 -3.26 1.06 -14.77
N ASP A 525 -3.23 -0.22 -15.06
CA ASP A 525 -2.37 -1.24 -14.43
C ASP A 525 -1.19 -1.58 -15.37
N PRO A 526 -0.15 -0.71 -15.47
CA PRO A 526 0.89 -0.82 -16.49
C PRO A 526 1.73 -2.11 -16.38
N TYR A 527 1.76 -2.76 -15.20
CA TYR A 527 2.49 -4.01 -14.98
C TYR A 527 1.57 -5.23 -14.79
N SER A 528 0.28 -5.10 -15.10
CA SER A 528 -0.72 -6.17 -14.98
C SER A 528 -0.78 -6.84 -13.58
N LYS A 529 -0.48 -6.07 -12.52
CA LYS A 529 -0.44 -6.56 -11.12
C LYS A 529 -1.81 -6.70 -10.50
N ASP A 530 -2.77 -5.83 -10.88
CA ASP A 530 -4.14 -5.83 -10.33
C ASP A 530 -4.86 -7.14 -10.62
N ARG A 531 -4.77 -7.64 -11.85
CA ARG A 531 -5.45 -8.88 -12.25
C ARG A 531 -5.04 -10.06 -11.39
N ARG A 532 -3.73 -10.21 -11.09
CA ARG A 532 -3.22 -11.31 -10.26
C ARG A 532 -3.67 -11.17 -8.81
N ALA A 533 -3.56 -9.95 -8.26
CA ALA A 533 -3.96 -9.68 -6.88
C ALA A 533 -5.47 -9.84 -6.68
N MET A 534 -6.30 -9.36 -7.62
CA MET A 534 -7.75 -9.57 -7.58
C MET A 534 -8.16 -11.04 -7.65
N ALA A 535 -7.42 -11.87 -8.40
CA ALA A 535 -7.66 -13.31 -8.43
C ALA A 535 -7.41 -13.92 -7.03
N GLY A 536 -6.35 -13.50 -6.32
CA GLY A 536 -6.07 -13.90 -4.94
C GLY A 536 -7.14 -13.43 -3.94
N MET A 537 -7.72 -12.26 -4.14
CA MET A 537 -8.83 -11.77 -3.30
C MET A 537 -10.10 -12.64 -3.41
N GLY A 538 -10.26 -13.41 -4.48
CA GLY A 538 -11.47 -14.18 -4.77
C GLY A 538 -12.63 -13.28 -5.24
N ARG A 539 -13.78 -13.91 -5.50
CA ARG A 539 -15.01 -13.17 -5.81
C ARG A 539 -15.70 -12.73 -4.50
N PRO A 540 -16.31 -11.55 -4.45
CA PRO A 540 -17.20 -11.20 -3.36
C PRO A 540 -18.31 -12.28 -3.29
N ALA A 541 -18.40 -13.01 -2.17
CA ALA A 541 -19.64 -13.70 -1.90
C ALA A 541 -20.67 -12.63 -1.55
N PRO A 542 -21.88 -12.63 -2.11
CA PRO A 542 -22.95 -11.82 -1.57
C PRO A 542 -23.07 -12.21 -0.10
N GLY A 543 -22.75 -11.27 0.80
CA GLY A 543 -22.95 -11.49 2.23
C GLY A 543 -24.40 -11.83 2.43
N ASP A 544 -24.70 -12.98 3.05
CA ASP A 544 -26.07 -13.30 3.39
C ASP A 544 -26.52 -12.35 4.50
N ARG A 545 -27.15 -11.23 4.11
CA ARG A 545 -27.70 -10.25 5.03
C ARG A 545 -28.66 -10.91 6.03
N SER A 546 -29.31 -12.02 5.63
CA SER A 546 -30.22 -12.78 6.51
C SER A 546 -29.45 -13.49 7.62
N GLU A 547 -28.29 -14.06 7.33
CA GLU A 547 -27.41 -14.70 8.31
C GLU A 547 -26.91 -13.68 9.35
N CYS A 548 -26.45 -12.51 8.91
CA CYS A 548 -26.03 -11.43 9.81
C CYS A 548 -27.16 -10.88 10.68
N GLU A 549 -28.35 -10.70 10.14
CA GLU A 549 -29.51 -10.25 10.93
C GLU A 549 -29.93 -11.29 11.99
N GLN A 550 -29.86 -12.57 11.67
CA GLN A 550 -30.11 -13.66 12.63
C GLN A 550 -29.03 -13.68 13.72
N LEU A 551 -27.74 -13.58 13.34
CA LEU A 551 -26.62 -13.57 14.27
C LEU A 551 -26.73 -12.40 15.27
N LYS A 552 -27.02 -11.19 14.79
CA LYS A 552 -27.26 -10.01 15.63
C LYS A 552 -28.42 -10.17 16.59
N LYS A 553 -29.55 -10.76 16.14
CA LYS A 553 -30.69 -11.06 17.00
C LYS A 553 -30.33 -12.06 18.10
N LEU A 554 -29.56 -13.10 17.77
CA LEU A 554 -29.07 -14.07 18.73
C LEU A 554 -28.12 -13.41 19.77
N ALA A 555 -27.21 -12.55 19.34
CA ALA A 555 -26.26 -11.86 20.21
C ALA A 555 -26.94 -10.85 21.17
N LYS A 556 -28.03 -10.20 20.78
CA LYS A 556 -28.79 -9.26 21.64
C LYS A 556 -29.57 -9.95 22.77
N GLY A 557 -29.88 -11.22 22.65
CA GLY A 557 -30.65 -11.96 23.65
C GLY A 557 -29.80 -12.93 24.49
N THR A 558 -28.50 -12.98 24.28
CA THR A 558 -27.53 -13.69 25.08
C THR A 558 -26.71 -12.66 25.86
#